data_2226d9097f90101a68b4345109ed3446
#
_entry.id   2226d9097f90101a68b4345109ed3446
#
_cell.length_a   1.000
_cell.length_b   1.000
_cell.length_c   1.000
_cell.angle_alpha   90.00
_cell.angle_beta   90.00
_cell.angle_gamma   90.00
#
_symmetry.space_group_name_H-M   'P 1'
#
loop_
_entity.id
_entity.type
_entity.pdbx_description
1 polymer ?
#
loop_
_entity_poly.entity_id
_entity_poly.type
_entity_poly.pdbx_seq_one_letter_code
_entity_poly.pdbx_strand_id
1 'polypeptide(L)'
;IGPKSDGTIPDIMSDRLFEIGKWLEINGGAIYGTTPNRIFQSDGIKFTLSKDRKTLFAFVEKFQEKTLKIRGVNATGDKRIQCLGSEQALEWENKGSDLIMQVPNSFIDGLQFSTVYVLEIPVLPYLDKPKVQVSIENKIAEISINSDNSTSTYLFEIGDSIKNNLTREYKNPFQVTGPGILHVQATNKNH
;
A
#
# COMPACT_ATOMS: atom_id res chain seq x y z
N ILE A 1 -11.46 29.20 2.15
CA ILE A 1 -12.50 29.76 1.25
C ILE A 1 -13.25 30.79 2.09
N GLY A 2 -13.15 32.08 1.71
CA GLY A 2 -13.85 33.15 2.39
C GLY A 2 -14.88 33.79 1.46
N PRO A 3 -16.10 34.08 1.94
CA PRO A 3 -17.09 34.85 1.15
C PRO A 3 -16.64 36.31 0.98
N LYS A 4 -17.13 36.95 -0.04
CA LYS A 4 -17.06 38.42 -0.19
C LYS A 4 -17.89 39.11 0.92
N SER A 5 -17.76 40.44 1.05
CA SER A 5 -18.54 41.22 2.02
C SER A 5 -20.04 41.17 1.81
N ASP A 6 -20.51 40.84 0.60
CA ASP A 6 -21.90 40.63 0.25
C ASP A 6 -22.42 39.21 0.49
N GLY A 7 -21.57 38.32 1.04
CA GLY A 7 -21.89 36.92 1.32
C GLY A 7 -21.73 35.97 0.14
N THR A 8 -21.37 36.45 -1.05
CA THR A 8 -21.16 35.61 -2.22
C THR A 8 -19.74 34.97 -2.21
N ILE A 9 -19.59 33.81 -2.86
CA ILE A 9 -18.29 33.17 -3.08
C ILE A 9 -17.68 33.78 -4.36
N PRO A 10 -16.37 34.19 -4.32
CA PRO A 10 -15.69 34.65 -5.52
C PRO A 10 -15.72 33.60 -6.64
N ASP A 11 -15.97 33.99 -7.89
CA ASP A 11 -16.08 33.07 -9.03
C ASP A 11 -14.86 32.17 -9.17
N ILE A 12 -13.66 32.75 -9.02
CA ILE A 12 -12.40 31.98 -9.06
C ILE A 12 -12.35 30.84 -8.02
N MET A 13 -12.97 31.03 -6.85
CA MET A 13 -13.04 29.98 -5.81
C MET A 13 -14.07 28.92 -6.19
N SER A 14 -15.21 29.33 -6.75
CA SER A 14 -16.21 28.39 -7.26
C SER A 14 -15.66 27.55 -8.39
N ASP A 15 -14.95 28.13 -9.35
CA ASP A 15 -14.32 27.42 -10.47
C ASP A 15 -13.30 26.39 -9.97
N ARG A 16 -12.46 26.77 -8.99
CA ARG A 16 -11.49 25.84 -8.37
C ARG A 16 -12.17 24.67 -7.67
N LEU A 17 -13.28 24.92 -6.97
CA LEU A 17 -14.03 23.84 -6.32
C LEU A 17 -14.66 22.89 -7.36
N PHE A 18 -15.19 23.43 -8.45
CA PHE A 18 -15.71 22.58 -9.53
C PHE A 18 -14.62 21.76 -10.21
N GLU A 19 -13.45 22.34 -10.46
CA GLU A 19 -12.30 21.60 -11.00
C GLU A 19 -11.85 20.46 -10.08
N ILE A 20 -11.75 20.73 -8.77
CA ILE A 20 -11.46 19.72 -7.75
C ILE A 20 -12.54 18.64 -7.74
N GLY A 21 -13.81 19.02 -7.81
CA GLY A 21 -14.94 18.09 -7.86
C GLY A 21 -14.83 17.14 -9.05
N LYS A 22 -14.60 17.64 -10.26
CA LYS A 22 -14.40 16.83 -11.47
C LYS A 22 -13.21 15.88 -11.34
N TRP A 23 -12.10 16.36 -10.76
CA TRP A 23 -10.94 15.50 -10.51
C TRP A 23 -11.29 14.37 -9.52
N LEU A 24 -12.03 14.67 -8.46
CA LEU A 24 -12.47 13.71 -7.44
C LEU A 24 -13.49 12.69 -7.97
N GLU A 25 -14.31 13.03 -8.94
CA GLU A 25 -15.23 12.07 -9.59
C GLU A 25 -14.45 10.89 -10.18
N ILE A 26 -13.25 11.12 -10.72
CA ILE A 26 -12.41 10.09 -11.31
C ILE A 26 -11.45 9.48 -10.26
N ASN A 27 -10.81 10.33 -9.47
CA ASN A 27 -9.69 9.92 -8.63
C ASN A 27 -10.07 9.73 -7.14
N GLY A 28 -11.30 10.00 -6.76
CA GLY A 28 -11.75 9.98 -5.36
C GLY A 28 -11.58 8.62 -4.67
N GLY A 29 -11.67 7.52 -5.43
CA GLY A 29 -11.40 6.17 -4.91
C GLY A 29 -9.99 6.00 -4.33
N ALA A 30 -9.01 6.72 -4.90
CA ALA A 30 -7.63 6.72 -4.40
C ALA A 30 -7.44 7.56 -3.11
N ILE A 31 -8.47 8.31 -2.70
CA ILE A 31 -8.45 9.14 -1.48
C ILE A 31 -9.39 8.56 -0.42
N TYR A 32 -10.70 8.42 -0.74
CA TYR A 32 -11.72 8.10 0.27
C TYR A 32 -11.70 6.62 0.70
N GLY A 33 -11.33 5.72 -0.22
CA GLY A 33 -11.33 4.26 0.00
C GLY A 33 -10.00 3.69 0.47
N THR A 34 -9.08 4.51 0.99
CA THR A 34 -7.69 4.13 1.20
C THR A 34 -7.22 4.27 2.64
N THR A 35 -6.03 3.77 2.89
CA THR A 35 -5.26 3.89 4.13
C THR A 35 -3.85 4.41 3.81
N PRO A 36 -3.12 4.95 4.78
CA PRO A 36 -1.73 5.31 4.58
C PRO A 36 -0.89 4.10 4.17
N ASN A 37 0.02 4.27 3.21
CA ASN A 37 1.03 3.27 2.88
C ASN A 37 2.25 3.41 3.81
N ARG A 38 3.03 2.33 4.00
CA ARG A 38 4.27 2.34 4.81
C ARG A 38 5.30 3.32 4.25
N ILE A 39 5.43 3.38 2.94
CA ILE A 39 6.17 4.41 2.22
C ILE A 39 5.12 5.42 1.76
N PHE A 40 5.07 6.59 2.36
CA PHE A 40 4.04 7.58 2.03
C PHE A 40 4.44 8.46 0.84
N GLN A 41 5.74 8.53 0.51
CA GLN A 41 6.26 9.23 -0.66
C GLN A 41 7.62 8.69 -1.12
N SER A 42 7.92 8.82 -2.40
CA SER A 42 9.21 8.54 -3.03
C SER A 42 9.42 9.49 -4.20
N ASP A 43 10.54 10.22 -4.21
CA ASP A 43 10.92 11.16 -5.29
C ASP A 43 9.79 12.14 -5.69
N GLY A 44 9.07 12.69 -4.70
CA GLY A 44 7.94 13.60 -4.90
C GLY A 44 6.60 12.92 -5.20
N ILE A 45 6.57 11.62 -5.46
CA ILE A 45 5.35 10.84 -5.66
C ILE A 45 4.78 10.47 -4.30
N LYS A 46 3.51 10.77 -4.06
CA LYS A 46 2.78 10.43 -2.83
C LYS A 46 1.97 9.17 -3.03
N PHE A 47 1.72 8.44 -1.95
CA PHE A 47 1.04 7.15 -2.02
C PHE A 47 -0.11 7.05 -1.03
N THR A 48 -1.18 6.39 -1.48
CA THR A 48 -2.19 5.79 -0.63
C THR A 48 -2.34 4.31 -0.97
N LEU A 49 -2.92 3.53 -0.08
CA LEU A 49 -3.08 2.09 -0.24
C LEU A 49 -4.56 1.72 -0.09
N SER A 50 -5.09 0.88 -0.97
CA SER A 50 -6.44 0.33 -0.84
C SER A 50 -6.62 -0.39 0.51
N LYS A 51 -7.86 -0.47 1.02
CA LYS A 51 -8.14 -1.12 2.31
C LYS A 51 -7.76 -2.61 2.31
N ASP A 52 -7.86 -3.30 1.19
CA ASP A 52 -7.42 -4.68 1.01
C ASP A 52 -5.90 -4.84 0.82
N ARG A 53 -5.17 -3.70 0.76
CA ARG A 53 -3.72 -3.60 0.59
C ARG A 53 -3.17 -4.21 -0.71
N LYS A 54 -4.02 -4.39 -1.72
CA LYS A 54 -3.63 -4.99 -3.00
C LYS A 54 -3.37 -3.97 -4.10
N THR A 55 -3.77 -2.72 -3.88
CA THR A 55 -3.59 -1.63 -4.86
C THR A 55 -2.93 -0.45 -4.19
N LEU A 56 -1.78 -0.06 -4.72
CA LEU A 56 -1.09 1.17 -4.37
C LEU A 56 -1.50 2.26 -5.36
N PHE A 57 -1.98 3.38 -4.87
CA PHE A 57 -2.25 4.57 -5.68
C PHE A 57 -1.06 5.52 -5.58
N ALA A 58 -0.48 5.86 -6.72
CA ALA A 58 0.66 6.78 -6.82
C ALA A 58 0.21 8.11 -7.45
N PHE A 59 0.36 9.19 -6.69
CA PHE A 59 0.00 10.55 -7.12
C PHE A 59 1.22 11.21 -7.76
N VAL A 60 1.17 11.38 -9.07
CA VAL A 60 2.24 11.93 -9.90
C VAL A 60 1.82 13.32 -10.37
N GLU A 61 2.54 14.36 -9.95
CA GLU A 61 2.21 15.74 -10.34
C GLU A 61 2.56 16.01 -11.81
N LYS A 62 3.63 15.40 -12.30
CA LYS A 62 4.09 15.59 -13.68
C LYS A 62 4.94 14.41 -14.14
N PHE A 63 4.70 13.95 -15.36
CA PHE A 63 5.63 13.05 -16.05
C PHE A 63 6.74 13.89 -16.69
N GLN A 64 7.94 13.83 -16.13
CA GLN A 64 9.08 14.62 -16.58
C GLN A 64 9.87 13.93 -17.70
N GLU A 65 9.85 12.61 -17.70
CA GLU A 65 10.61 11.75 -18.61
C GLU A 65 9.71 10.67 -19.21
N LYS A 66 10.20 10.03 -20.28
CA LYS A 66 9.54 8.87 -20.89
C LYS A 66 9.54 7.62 -20.00
N THR A 67 10.24 7.68 -18.89
CA THR A 67 10.35 6.60 -17.92
C THR A 67 10.04 7.14 -16.54
N LEU A 68 9.10 6.52 -15.83
CA LEU A 68 8.80 6.81 -14.45
C LEU A 68 9.40 5.71 -13.57
N LYS A 69 10.25 6.12 -12.62
CA LYS A 69 10.84 5.23 -11.62
C LYS A 69 10.22 5.49 -10.25
N ILE A 70 9.74 4.43 -9.60
CA ILE A 70 9.23 4.48 -8.22
C ILE A 70 10.09 3.57 -7.37
N ARG A 71 10.82 4.16 -6.42
CA ARG A 71 11.74 3.43 -5.54
C ARG A 71 11.00 2.74 -4.40
N GLY A 72 11.43 1.53 -4.08
CA GLY A 72 10.91 0.76 -2.97
C GLY A 72 9.49 0.20 -3.19
N VAL A 73 9.04 0.17 -4.43
CA VAL A 73 7.74 -0.38 -4.84
C VAL A 73 7.96 -1.45 -5.89
N ASN A 74 7.36 -2.62 -5.67
CA ASN A 74 7.30 -3.69 -6.66
C ASN A 74 5.84 -3.97 -7.00
N ALA A 75 5.51 -3.89 -8.27
CA ALA A 75 4.22 -4.31 -8.79
C ALA A 75 4.13 -5.83 -8.88
N THR A 76 2.91 -6.38 -8.85
CA THR A 76 2.69 -7.83 -8.87
C THR A 76 1.64 -8.24 -9.90
N GLY A 77 1.77 -9.50 -10.35
CA GLY A 77 0.78 -10.18 -11.20
C GLY A 77 0.70 -9.64 -12.62
N ASP A 78 -0.27 -10.15 -13.35
CA ASP A 78 -0.54 -9.76 -14.75
C ASP A 78 -1.47 -8.54 -14.85
N LYS A 79 -1.75 -7.88 -13.72
CA LYS A 79 -2.62 -6.70 -13.72
C LYS A 79 -1.89 -5.51 -14.33
N ARG A 80 -2.63 -4.80 -15.16
CA ARG A 80 -2.13 -3.60 -15.82
C ARG A 80 -1.92 -2.47 -14.82
N ILE A 81 -0.86 -1.71 -14.99
CA ILE A 81 -0.72 -0.39 -14.35
C ILE A 81 -1.34 0.62 -15.28
N GLN A 82 -2.29 1.39 -14.75
CA GLN A 82 -3.02 2.40 -15.53
C GLN A 82 -3.22 3.67 -14.71
N CYS A 83 -3.51 4.76 -15.38
CA CYS A 83 -3.95 5.99 -14.73
C CYS A 83 -5.47 5.92 -14.53
N LEU A 84 -5.97 6.33 -13.37
CA LEU A 84 -7.40 6.46 -13.15
C LEU A 84 -7.99 7.42 -14.19
N GLY A 85 -9.12 7.02 -14.78
CA GLY A 85 -9.75 7.74 -15.90
C GLY A 85 -9.15 7.46 -17.28
N SER A 86 -8.21 6.51 -17.39
CA SER A 86 -7.65 6.04 -18.66
C SER A 86 -7.71 4.52 -18.74
N GLU A 87 -8.05 4.00 -19.91
CA GLU A 87 -7.99 2.55 -20.18
C GLU A 87 -6.63 2.10 -20.70
N GLN A 88 -5.75 3.05 -21.02
CA GLN A 88 -4.42 2.77 -21.51
C GLN A 88 -3.51 2.27 -20.39
N ALA A 89 -2.93 1.09 -20.58
CA ALA A 89 -1.96 0.51 -19.66
C ALA A 89 -0.54 0.99 -19.97
N LEU A 90 0.26 1.08 -18.91
CA LEU A 90 1.71 1.32 -19.03
C LEU A 90 2.46 -0.01 -19.05
N GLU A 91 3.51 -0.08 -19.86
CA GLU A 91 4.50 -1.14 -19.78
C GLU A 91 5.40 -0.91 -18.58
N TRP A 92 5.68 -1.97 -17.82
CA TRP A 92 6.46 -1.87 -16.60
C TRP A 92 7.32 -3.10 -16.34
N GLU A 93 8.35 -2.91 -15.53
CA GLU A 93 9.20 -3.97 -15.01
C GLU A 93 9.65 -3.64 -13.59
N ASN A 94 9.90 -4.67 -12.78
CA ASN A 94 10.58 -4.51 -11.49
C ASN A 94 12.10 -4.66 -11.69
N LYS A 95 12.87 -3.68 -11.18
CA LYS A 95 14.35 -3.74 -11.14
C LYS A 95 14.82 -3.70 -9.69
N GLY A 96 15.12 -4.87 -9.13
CA GLY A 96 15.40 -4.99 -7.70
C GLY A 96 14.20 -4.60 -6.86
N SER A 97 14.34 -3.56 -6.04
CA SER A 97 13.25 -3.01 -5.22
C SER A 97 12.43 -1.91 -5.90
N ASP A 98 12.74 -1.58 -7.15
CA ASP A 98 12.19 -0.40 -7.82
C ASP A 98 11.28 -0.81 -8.97
N LEU A 99 10.18 -0.09 -9.14
CA LEU A 99 9.26 -0.21 -10.26
C LEU A 99 9.66 0.81 -11.35
N ILE A 100 9.83 0.33 -12.57
CA ILE A 100 10.15 1.14 -13.75
C ILE A 100 8.99 1.05 -14.72
N MET A 101 8.46 2.17 -15.17
CA MET A 101 7.34 2.24 -16.13
C MET A 101 7.74 3.07 -17.35
N GLN A 102 7.32 2.61 -18.54
CA GLN A 102 7.44 3.40 -19.76
C GLN A 102 6.22 4.31 -19.91
N VAL A 103 6.46 5.60 -20.10
CA VAL A 103 5.41 6.63 -20.22
C VAL A 103 5.51 7.27 -21.61
N PRO A 104 4.86 6.71 -22.63
CA PRO A 104 4.89 7.29 -23.97
C PRO A 104 4.08 8.59 -24.03
N ASN A 105 4.42 9.49 -24.95
CA ASN A 105 3.69 10.76 -25.12
C ASN A 105 2.20 10.52 -25.39
N SER A 106 1.87 9.50 -26.19
CA SER A 106 0.48 9.12 -26.47
C SER A 106 -0.33 8.78 -25.20
N PHE A 107 0.31 8.29 -24.14
CA PHE A 107 -0.34 8.09 -22.86
C PHE A 107 -0.68 9.43 -22.21
N ILE A 108 0.27 10.36 -22.17
CA ILE A 108 0.10 11.69 -21.55
C ILE A 108 -0.96 12.49 -22.30
N ASP A 109 -0.93 12.48 -23.63
CA ASP A 109 -1.86 13.21 -24.50
C ASP A 109 -3.32 12.70 -24.36
N GLY A 110 -3.49 11.45 -23.95
CA GLY A 110 -4.80 10.85 -23.71
C GLY A 110 -5.39 11.11 -22.31
N LEU A 111 -4.65 11.78 -21.41
CA LEU A 111 -5.11 12.02 -20.05
C LEU A 111 -5.99 13.28 -19.96
N GLN A 112 -7.09 13.15 -19.19
CA GLN A 112 -8.08 14.22 -19.05
C GLN A 112 -7.59 15.39 -18.22
N PHE A 113 -6.70 15.16 -17.26
CA PHE A 113 -6.16 16.18 -16.35
C PHE A 113 -4.67 16.37 -16.58
N SER A 114 -4.19 17.58 -16.34
CA SER A 114 -2.79 17.97 -16.53
C SER A 114 -2.06 18.33 -15.23
N THR A 115 -2.70 18.16 -14.08
CA THR A 115 -2.16 18.63 -12.79
C THR A 115 -1.64 17.51 -11.90
N VAL A 116 -2.49 16.52 -11.58
CA VAL A 116 -2.12 15.35 -10.79
C VAL A 116 -2.74 14.12 -11.40
N TYR A 117 -1.90 13.17 -11.72
CA TYR A 117 -2.28 11.86 -12.24
C TYR A 117 -2.23 10.83 -11.12
N VAL A 118 -3.16 9.89 -11.12
CA VAL A 118 -3.19 8.81 -10.14
C VAL A 118 -3.00 7.48 -10.84
N LEU A 119 -1.85 6.86 -10.60
CA LEU A 119 -1.56 5.52 -11.11
C LEU A 119 -2.09 4.47 -10.15
N GLU A 120 -2.76 3.48 -10.70
CA GLU A 120 -3.23 2.29 -10.01
C GLU A 120 -2.22 1.16 -10.19
N ILE A 121 -1.52 0.78 -9.13
CA ILE A 121 -0.40 -0.16 -9.15
C ILE A 121 -0.78 -1.40 -8.32
N PRO A 122 -0.89 -2.59 -8.93
CA PRO A 122 -1.12 -3.82 -8.18
C PRO A 122 0.13 -4.18 -7.36
N VAL A 123 -0.05 -4.42 -6.06
CA VAL A 123 1.03 -4.75 -5.15
C VAL A 123 0.67 -5.97 -4.29
N LEU A 124 1.68 -6.67 -3.78
CA LEU A 124 1.46 -7.66 -2.73
C LEU A 124 1.14 -6.94 -1.42
N PRO A 125 0.10 -7.39 -0.69
CA PRO A 125 -0.14 -6.89 0.64
C PRO A 125 1.11 -7.10 1.50
N TYR A 126 1.61 -6.04 2.13
CA TYR A 126 2.67 -6.22 3.10
C TYR A 126 2.12 -6.91 4.35
N LEU A 127 2.96 -7.74 4.94
CA LEU A 127 2.63 -8.46 6.15
C LEU A 127 2.85 -7.56 7.37
N ASP A 128 1.84 -7.50 8.26
CA ASP A 128 2.02 -6.87 9.54
C ASP A 128 2.93 -7.72 10.43
N LYS A 129 3.70 -7.05 11.30
CA LYS A 129 4.46 -7.78 12.32
C LYS A 129 3.48 -8.56 13.21
N PRO A 130 3.78 -9.82 13.52
CA PRO A 130 2.97 -10.58 14.44
C PRO A 130 2.92 -9.90 15.81
N LYS A 131 1.73 -9.79 16.39
CA LYS A 131 1.52 -9.34 17.76
C LYS A 131 1.52 -10.58 18.66
N VAL A 132 2.57 -10.73 19.46
CA VAL A 132 2.69 -11.84 20.40
C VAL A 132 2.23 -11.37 21.78
N GLN A 133 1.28 -12.10 22.35
CA GLN A 133 0.83 -11.91 23.74
C GLN A 133 1.28 -13.11 24.55
N VAL A 134 1.84 -12.87 25.71
CA VAL A 134 2.29 -13.90 26.63
C VAL A 134 1.63 -13.67 27.98
N SER A 135 0.87 -14.65 28.46
CA SER A 135 0.35 -14.69 29.84
C SER A 135 1.06 -15.79 30.61
N ILE A 136 1.49 -15.50 31.83
CA ILE A 136 2.20 -16.46 32.67
C ILE A 136 1.38 -16.75 33.90
N GLU A 137 1.01 -18.02 34.06
CA GLU A 137 0.31 -18.53 35.24
C GLU A 137 0.95 -19.82 35.71
N ASN A 138 1.24 -19.94 37.01
CA ASN A 138 1.84 -21.14 37.62
C ASN A 138 3.11 -21.66 36.93
N LYS A 139 3.99 -20.76 36.45
CA LYS A 139 5.22 -21.06 35.70
C LYS A 139 4.96 -21.65 34.30
N ILE A 140 3.73 -21.57 33.81
CA ILE A 140 3.36 -21.93 32.44
C ILE A 140 3.11 -20.64 31.68
N ALA A 141 3.76 -20.46 30.55
CA ALA A 141 3.51 -19.35 29.64
C ALA A 141 2.53 -19.78 28.53
N GLU A 142 1.39 -19.11 28.46
CA GLU A 142 0.48 -19.24 27.33
C GLU A 142 0.82 -18.18 26.29
N ILE A 143 1.03 -18.60 25.06
CA ILE A 143 1.42 -17.75 23.95
C ILE A 143 0.30 -17.68 22.92
N SER A 144 -0.16 -16.48 22.65
CA SER A 144 -1.05 -16.19 21.54
C SER A 144 -0.41 -15.25 20.52
N ILE A 145 -0.61 -15.53 19.22
CA ILE A 145 -0.09 -14.75 18.12
C ILE A 145 -1.29 -14.19 17.35
N ASN A 146 -1.41 -12.87 17.33
CA ASN A 146 -2.51 -12.17 16.69
C ASN A 146 -2.03 -11.33 15.52
N SER A 147 -2.92 -11.10 14.57
CA SER A 147 -2.72 -10.24 13.42
C SER A 147 -3.93 -9.37 13.19
N ASP A 148 -3.69 -8.17 12.72
CA ASP A 148 -4.74 -7.30 12.20
C ASP A 148 -5.12 -7.70 10.75
N ASN A 149 -4.44 -8.70 10.15
CA ASN A 149 -4.64 -9.12 8.77
C ASN A 149 -5.02 -10.61 8.69
N SER A 150 -6.24 -10.89 8.22
CA SER A 150 -6.80 -12.23 8.07
C SER A 150 -6.11 -13.12 7.02
N THR A 151 -5.23 -12.57 6.20
CA THR A 151 -4.53 -13.29 5.13
C THR A 151 -3.14 -13.79 5.51
N SER A 152 -2.63 -13.41 6.69
CA SER A 152 -1.31 -13.81 7.18
C SER A 152 -1.36 -15.18 7.85
N THR A 153 -0.42 -16.02 7.51
CA THR A 153 -0.09 -17.24 8.25
C THR A 153 1.14 -16.94 9.12
N TYR A 154 1.16 -17.45 10.33
CA TYR A 154 2.32 -17.29 11.21
C TYR A 154 3.05 -18.62 11.35
N LEU A 155 4.36 -18.57 11.13
CA LEU A 155 5.27 -19.67 11.46
C LEU A 155 5.98 -19.31 12.75
N PHE A 156 6.20 -20.29 13.61
CA PHE A 156 6.93 -20.11 14.84
C PHE A 156 7.85 -21.28 15.18
N GLU A 157 8.82 -21.02 16.01
CA GLU A 157 9.65 -22.01 16.64
C GLU A 157 10.12 -21.54 18.01
N ILE A 158 10.32 -22.47 18.93
CA ILE A 158 10.88 -22.22 20.26
C ILE A 158 12.19 -22.96 20.35
N GLY A 159 13.26 -22.29 20.73
CA GLY A 159 14.58 -22.87 20.82
C GLY A 159 15.55 -21.96 21.56
N ASP A 160 16.78 -22.43 21.68
CA ASP A 160 17.86 -21.73 22.40
C ASP A 160 18.60 -20.70 21.52
N SER A 161 18.34 -20.70 20.24
CA SER A 161 18.99 -19.81 19.26
C SER A 161 18.07 -19.37 18.14
N ILE A 162 18.41 -18.26 17.48
CA ILE A 162 17.68 -17.74 16.32
C ILE A 162 17.82 -18.69 15.14
N LYS A 163 16.69 -19.16 14.62
CA LYS A 163 16.63 -19.99 13.41
C LYS A 163 15.98 -19.21 12.27
N ASN A 164 16.55 -19.34 11.08
CA ASN A 164 16.08 -18.65 9.89
C ASN A 164 14.95 -19.38 9.13
N ASN A 165 14.72 -20.66 9.43
CA ASN A 165 13.71 -21.49 8.79
C ASN A 165 12.70 -21.97 9.82
N LEU A 166 11.56 -21.27 9.91
CA LEU A 166 10.47 -21.64 10.77
C LEU A 166 9.52 -22.58 10.04
N THR A 167 9.13 -23.67 10.69
CA THR A 167 8.32 -24.73 10.05
C THR A 167 6.97 -24.97 10.68
N ARG A 168 6.77 -24.53 11.93
CA ARG A 168 5.51 -24.76 12.64
C ARG A 168 4.50 -23.65 12.37
N GLU A 169 3.37 -24.00 11.78
CA GLU A 169 2.25 -23.08 11.58
C GLU A 169 1.49 -22.85 12.89
N TYR A 170 1.28 -21.58 13.24
CA TYR A 170 0.44 -21.21 14.38
C TYR A 170 -1.03 -21.32 13.99
N LYS A 171 -1.81 -22.09 14.78
CA LYS A 171 -3.25 -22.25 14.60
C LYS A 171 -4.06 -21.81 15.81
N ASN A 172 -3.53 -22.10 17.00
CA ASN A 172 -4.19 -21.83 18.27
C ASN A 172 -3.16 -21.42 19.34
N PRO A 173 -3.58 -20.75 20.42
CA PRO A 173 -2.73 -20.52 21.58
C PRO A 173 -2.12 -21.81 22.10
N PHE A 174 -0.86 -21.76 22.52
CA PHE A 174 -0.12 -22.91 23.01
C PHE A 174 0.64 -22.57 24.29
N GLN A 175 0.96 -23.60 25.08
CA GLN A 175 1.64 -23.46 26.34
C GLN A 175 3.11 -23.87 26.25
N VAL A 176 3.95 -23.16 26.98
CA VAL A 176 5.39 -23.41 27.10
C VAL A 176 5.80 -23.46 28.55
N THR A 177 6.59 -24.47 28.88
CA THR A 177 7.21 -24.62 30.20
C THR A 177 8.73 -24.52 30.04
N GLY A 178 9.37 -23.63 30.80
CA GLY A 178 10.81 -23.43 30.78
C GLY A 178 11.28 -22.24 29.93
N PRO A 179 12.58 -21.93 30.01
CA PRO A 179 13.19 -20.85 29.24
C PRO A 179 13.31 -21.21 27.76
N GLY A 180 13.23 -20.20 26.90
CA GLY A 180 13.41 -20.37 25.47
C GLY A 180 13.20 -19.05 24.72
N ILE A 181 13.68 -18.99 23.48
CA ILE A 181 13.47 -17.86 22.57
C ILE A 181 12.34 -18.23 21.60
N LEU A 182 11.28 -17.45 21.59
CA LEU A 182 10.20 -17.59 20.62
C LEU A 182 10.51 -16.78 19.36
N HIS A 183 10.60 -17.47 18.23
CA HIS A 183 10.71 -16.86 16.92
C HIS A 183 9.36 -16.92 16.22
N VAL A 184 8.90 -15.79 15.70
CA VAL A 184 7.65 -15.70 14.94
C VAL A 184 7.87 -14.96 13.64
N GLN A 185 7.39 -15.53 12.56
CA GLN A 185 7.44 -14.92 11.23
C GLN A 185 6.05 -14.95 10.59
N ALA A 186 5.63 -13.83 10.04
CA ALA A 186 4.44 -13.76 9.20
C ALA A 186 4.77 -14.19 7.77
N THR A 187 3.89 -14.99 7.17
CA THR A 187 4.00 -15.38 5.76
C THR A 187 2.64 -15.20 5.05
N ASN A 188 2.67 -15.07 3.73
CA ASN A 188 1.45 -15.16 2.91
C ASN A 188 1.12 -16.62 2.61
N LYS A 189 -0.17 -16.97 2.62
CA LYS A 189 -0.63 -18.32 2.29
C LYS A 189 -0.30 -18.81 0.87
N ASN A 190 0.20 -17.94 0.01
CA ASN A 190 0.39 -18.20 -1.43
C ASN A 190 1.85 -18.20 -1.87
N HIS A 191 2.79 -18.45 -0.95
CA HIS A 191 4.21 -18.68 -1.29
C HIS A 191 4.76 -19.87 -0.54
#